data_ebd36ac9caa903834ec14c74ee1963ed
#
_entry.id   ebd36ac9caa903834ec14c74ee1963ed
#
_cell.length_a   1.000
_cell.length_b   1.000
_cell.length_c   1.000
_cell.angle_alpha   90.00
_cell.angle_beta   90.00
_cell.angle_gamma   90.00
#
_symmetry.space_group_name_H-M   'P 1'
#
loop_
_entity.id
_entity.type
_entity.pdbx_description
1 polymer ?
#
loop_
_entity_poly.entity_id
_entity_poly.type
_entity_poly.pdbx_seq_one_letter_code
_entity_poly.pdbx_strand_id
1 'polypeptide(L)'
;MKIVVLDGYTENPGDLSWDEMKKYGELTVYDRTPAEEVVNRIGNAEVVFTNKTPITKETMDACPDLKFISVLATGYNVIDVNYAKEKGIVVSNIPTYGTDCVGQFAIALLLEICHRIGHHDKAVKEGRWENAPDWCFWDYPLIELA
;
A
#
# COMPACT_ATOMS: atom_id res chain seq x y z
N MET A 1 -10.59 10.63 -23.23
CA MET A 1 -9.63 9.65 -22.65
C MET A 1 -10.39 8.81 -21.65
N LYS A 2 -10.25 7.47 -21.73
CA LYS A 2 -10.85 6.56 -20.76
C LYS A 2 -9.80 6.16 -19.71
N ILE A 3 -10.20 6.21 -18.46
CA ILE A 3 -9.34 5.97 -17.29
C ILE A 3 -9.99 4.88 -16.45
N VAL A 4 -9.22 3.86 -16.08
CA VAL A 4 -9.68 2.78 -15.21
C VAL A 4 -8.78 2.65 -14.00
N VAL A 5 -9.39 2.52 -12.82
CA VAL A 5 -8.72 2.12 -11.57
C VAL A 5 -9.15 0.70 -11.25
N LEU A 6 -8.19 -0.24 -11.18
CA LEU A 6 -8.49 -1.67 -11.05
C LEU A 6 -8.75 -2.13 -9.61
N ASP A 7 -8.20 -1.43 -8.63
CA ASP A 7 -8.22 -1.84 -7.22
C ASP A 7 -8.26 -0.64 -6.25
N GLY A 8 -9.14 0.31 -6.58
CA GLY A 8 -9.24 1.60 -5.89
C GLY A 8 -9.47 1.53 -4.38
N TYR A 9 -10.12 0.48 -3.86
CA TYR A 9 -10.30 0.29 -2.42
C TYR A 9 -8.98 0.14 -1.65
N THR A 10 -7.91 -0.28 -2.32
CA THR A 10 -6.59 -0.42 -1.68
C THR A 10 -5.94 0.91 -1.35
N GLU A 11 -6.38 2.00 -2.00
CA GLU A 11 -5.88 3.37 -1.85
C GLU A 11 -6.91 4.30 -1.22
N ASN A 12 -8.19 4.07 -1.52
CA ASN A 12 -9.29 4.92 -1.13
C ASN A 12 -10.49 4.05 -0.71
N PRO A 13 -10.56 3.67 0.56
CA PRO A 13 -11.68 2.88 1.09
C PRO A 13 -12.97 3.71 1.28
N GLY A 14 -13.01 4.94 0.76
CA GLY A 14 -14.17 5.83 0.80
C GLY A 14 -13.93 7.15 1.56
N ASP A 15 -12.70 7.43 1.98
CA ASP A 15 -12.30 8.64 2.70
C ASP A 15 -11.81 9.77 1.78
N LEU A 16 -11.54 9.49 0.51
CA LEU A 16 -11.11 10.45 -0.50
C LEU A 16 -12.06 10.50 -1.70
N SER A 17 -12.04 11.60 -2.44
CA SER A 17 -12.79 11.75 -3.69
C SER A 17 -11.92 11.43 -4.90
N TRP A 18 -12.52 10.76 -5.89
CA TRP A 18 -11.96 10.58 -7.23
C TRP A 18 -12.29 11.71 -8.21
N ASP A 19 -12.97 12.78 -7.76
CA ASP A 19 -13.52 13.82 -8.67
C ASP A 19 -12.43 14.59 -9.41
N GLU A 20 -11.26 14.77 -8.80
CA GLU A 20 -10.13 15.42 -9.47
C GLU A 20 -9.67 14.64 -10.71
N MET A 21 -9.74 13.31 -10.69
CA MET A 21 -9.35 12.49 -11.84
C MET A 21 -10.37 12.53 -12.97
N LYS A 22 -11.66 12.74 -12.66
CA LYS A 22 -12.73 12.87 -13.67
C LYS A 22 -12.52 14.07 -14.61
N LYS A 23 -11.73 15.07 -14.19
CA LYS A 23 -11.37 16.21 -15.02
C LYS A 23 -10.54 15.84 -16.25
N TYR A 24 -9.86 14.69 -16.21
CA TYR A 24 -8.97 14.24 -17.27
C TYR A 24 -9.63 13.26 -18.25
N GLY A 25 -10.81 12.73 -17.91
CA GLY A 25 -11.52 11.82 -18.77
C GLY A 25 -12.65 11.06 -18.11
N GLU A 26 -13.20 10.10 -18.83
CA GLU A 26 -14.19 9.15 -18.32
C GLU A 26 -13.51 8.19 -17.36
N LEU A 27 -13.83 8.28 -16.08
CA LEU A 27 -13.22 7.50 -15.01
C LEU A 27 -14.16 6.37 -14.57
N THR A 28 -13.63 5.14 -14.57
CA THR A 28 -14.25 3.98 -13.94
C THR A 28 -13.35 3.48 -12.81
N VAL A 29 -13.90 3.30 -11.63
CA VAL A 29 -13.17 2.80 -10.45
C VAL A 29 -13.79 1.49 -10.01
N TYR A 30 -12.96 0.46 -9.92
CA TYR A 30 -13.31 -0.83 -9.32
C TYR A 30 -12.65 -0.95 -7.97
N ASP A 31 -13.36 -1.43 -6.97
CA ASP A 31 -12.81 -1.65 -5.63
C ASP A 31 -11.68 -2.68 -5.63
N ARG A 32 -11.90 -3.78 -6.34
CA ARG A 32 -10.95 -4.88 -6.54
C ARG A 32 -11.25 -5.55 -7.87
N THR A 33 -10.22 -6.02 -8.56
CA THR A 33 -10.35 -6.70 -9.85
C THR A 33 -9.75 -8.10 -9.76
N PRO A 34 -10.54 -9.16 -9.90
CA PRO A 34 -10.01 -10.52 -10.00
C PRO A 34 -9.26 -10.70 -11.32
N ALA A 35 -8.31 -11.65 -11.35
CA ALA A 35 -7.37 -11.81 -12.45
C ALA A 35 -8.07 -12.04 -13.81
N GLU A 36 -9.14 -12.80 -13.82
CA GLU A 36 -9.95 -13.13 -15.01
C GLU A 36 -10.70 -11.93 -15.60
N GLU A 37 -10.92 -10.88 -14.80
CA GLU A 37 -11.66 -9.69 -15.21
C GLU A 37 -10.73 -8.53 -15.65
N VAL A 38 -9.43 -8.64 -15.48
CA VAL A 38 -8.49 -7.53 -15.72
C VAL A 38 -8.62 -6.99 -17.15
N VAL A 39 -8.57 -7.87 -18.14
CA VAL A 39 -8.67 -7.48 -19.56
C VAL A 39 -10.03 -6.86 -19.86
N ASN A 40 -11.13 -7.48 -19.39
CA ASN A 40 -12.47 -6.97 -19.60
C ASN A 40 -12.67 -5.57 -19.02
N ARG A 41 -12.13 -5.33 -17.82
CA ARG A 41 -12.27 -4.07 -17.11
C ARG A 41 -11.41 -2.96 -17.70
N ILE A 42 -10.22 -3.28 -18.16
CA ILE A 42 -9.40 -2.35 -18.93
C ILE A 42 -10.10 -2.01 -20.24
N GLY A 43 -10.55 -3.02 -20.98
CA GLY A 43 -11.25 -2.84 -22.26
C GLY A 43 -10.45 -1.94 -23.21
N ASN A 44 -11.03 -0.80 -23.60
CA ASN A 44 -10.41 0.21 -24.45
C ASN A 44 -9.92 1.44 -23.69
N ALA A 45 -9.57 1.29 -22.41
CA ALA A 45 -8.99 2.38 -21.63
C ALA A 45 -7.57 2.70 -22.11
N GLU A 46 -7.27 4.00 -22.15
CA GLU A 46 -5.94 4.52 -22.50
C GLU A 46 -5.03 4.62 -21.28
N VAL A 47 -5.64 4.76 -20.08
CA VAL A 47 -4.94 4.96 -18.81
C VAL A 47 -5.47 3.97 -17.78
N VAL A 48 -4.55 3.28 -17.11
CA VAL A 48 -4.85 2.35 -16.02
C VAL A 48 -4.09 2.75 -14.76
N PHE A 49 -4.81 2.77 -13.65
CA PHE A 49 -4.24 2.86 -12.31
C PHE A 49 -4.43 1.51 -11.60
N THR A 50 -3.39 1.05 -10.93
CA THR A 50 -3.42 -0.18 -10.14
C THR A 50 -2.48 -0.06 -8.94
N ASN A 51 -2.75 -0.80 -7.86
CA ASN A 51 -1.83 -0.95 -6.75
C ASN A 51 -1.31 -2.40 -6.65
N LYS A 52 -2.24 -3.36 -6.64
CA LYS A 52 -1.92 -4.78 -6.44
C LYS A 52 -2.33 -5.69 -7.59
N THR A 53 -3.20 -5.20 -8.48
CA THR A 53 -3.67 -5.99 -9.62
C THR A 53 -2.56 -6.09 -10.67
N PRO A 54 -2.08 -7.30 -11.00
CA PRO A 54 -1.00 -7.47 -11.99
C PRO A 54 -1.46 -7.09 -13.40
N ILE A 55 -0.56 -6.44 -14.13
CA ILE A 55 -0.70 -6.19 -15.58
C ILE A 55 0.45 -6.89 -16.28
N THR A 56 0.13 -8.02 -16.88
CA THR A 56 1.09 -8.90 -17.56
C THR A 56 1.23 -8.55 -19.03
N LYS A 57 2.15 -9.22 -19.69
CA LYS A 57 2.32 -9.18 -21.16
C LYS A 57 0.99 -9.50 -21.87
N GLU A 58 0.33 -10.57 -21.47
CA GLU A 58 -0.93 -11.00 -22.07
C GLU A 58 -2.04 -9.94 -21.91
N THR A 59 -2.07 -9.27 -20.76
CA THR A 59 -3.00 -8.15 -20.50
C THR A 59 -2.73 -7.00 -21.47
N MET A 60 -1.45 -6.60 -21.62
CA MET A 60 -1.06 -5.49 -22.51
C MET A 60 -1.31 -5.82 -23.98
N ASP A 61 -1.14 -7.10 -24.39
CA ASP A 61 -1.46 -7.54 -25.74
C ASP A 61 -2.96 -7.51 -26.04
N ALA A 62 -3.79 -7.83 -25.05
CA ALA A 62 -5.26 -7.81 -25.16
C ALA A 62 -5.85 -6.39 -25.10
N CYS A 63 -5.10 -5.39 -24.64
CA CYS A 63 -5.55 -4.02 -24.46
C CYS A 63 -4.74 -3.03 -25.32
N PRO A 64 -4.94 -3.00 -26.65
CA PRO A 64 -4.07 -2.27 -27.58
C PRO A 64 -4.19 -0.74 -27.46
N ASP A 65 -5.24 -0.21 -26.84
CA ASP A 65 -5.44 1.22 -26.63
C ASP A 65 -4.68 1.75 -25.40
N LEU A 66 -4.08 0.86 -24.58
CA LEU A 66 -3.39 1.21 -23.34
C LEU A 66 -2.09 1.96 -23.63
N LYS A 67 -1.96 3.17 -23.07
CA LYS A 67 -0.83 4.09 -23.27
C LYS A 67 -0.07 4.41 -22.00
N PHE A 68 -0.77 4.37 -20.86
CA PHE A 68 -0.19 4.75 -19.57
C PHE A 68 -0.68 3.85 -18.44
N ILE A 69 0.25 3.40 -17.61
CA ILE A 69 -0.01 2.64 -16.40
C ILE A 69 0.62 3.38 -15.23
N SER A 70 -0.16 3.68 -14.19
CA SER A 70 0.38 4.19 -12.93
C SER A 70 0.15 3.18 -11.81
N VAL A 71 1.24 2.80 -11.16
CA VAL A 71 1.18 1.99 -9.93
C VAL A 71 1.05 2.93 -8.75
N LEU A 72 -0.07 2.84 -8.02
CA LEU A 72 -0.38 3.67 -6.86
C LEU A 72 0.39 3.20 -5.60
N ALA A 73 1.64 2.82 -5.78
CA ALA A 73 2.54 2.34 -4.75
C ALA A 73 4.00 2.61 -5.12
N THR A 74 4.92 2.41 -4.18
CA THR A 74 6.36 2.46 -4.45
C THR A 74 6.83 1.25 -5.26
N GLY A 75 6.42 0.04 -4.87
CA GLY A 75 6.76 -1.18 -5.59
C GLY A 75 5.92 -1.33 -6.87
N TYR A 76 6.58 -1.61 -7.98
CA TYR A 76 5.97 -1.75 -9.30
C TYR A 76 6.15 -3.14 -9.92
N ASN A 77 6.49 -4.12 -9.12
CA ASN A 77 6.69 -5.51 -9.56
C ASN A 77 5.42 -6.22 -10.06
N VAL A 78 4.27 -5.57 -9.91
CA VAL A 78 2.99 -6.01 -10.48
C VAL A 78 2.87 -5.71 -11.98
N ILE A 79 3.81 -4.96 -12.56
CA ILE A 79 3.84 -4.60 -13.98
C ILE A 79 5.04 -5.24 -14.65
N ASP A 80 4.87 -5.84 -15.83
CA ASP A 80 5.97 -6.17 -16.72
C ASP A 80 6.47 -4.90 -17.42
N VAL A 81 7.34 -4.16 -16.72
CA VAL A 81 7.85 -2.86 -17.21
C VAL A 81 8.72 -2.97 -18.45
N ASN A 82 9.40 -4.11 -18.64
CA ASN A 82 10.21 -4.33 -19.84
C ASN A 82 9.30 -4.46 -21.05
N TYR A 83 8.25 -5.26 -20.94
CA TYR A 83 7.28 -5.43 -22.00
C TYR A 83 6.47 -4.15 -22.26
N ALA A 84 6.07 -3.42 -21.22
CA ALA A 84 5.42 -2.12 -21.38
C ALA A 84 6.28 -1.15 -22.20
N LYS A 85 7.59 -1.12 -21.95
CA LYS A 85 8.54 -0.32 -22.73
C LYS A 85 8.63 -0.74 -24.20
N GLU A 86 8.65 -2.05 -24.49
CA GLU A 86 8.62 -2.56 -25.87
C GLU A 86 7.35 -2.14 -26.62
N LYS A 87 6.23 -2.09 -25.92
CA LYS A 87 4.93 -1.65 -26.45
C LYS A 87 4.78 -0.12 -26.51
N GLY A 88 5.72 0.65 -25.98
CA GLY A 88 5.61 2.10 -25.89
C GLY A 88 4.63 2.59 -24.83
N ILE A 89 4.26 1.73 -23.89
CA ILE A 89 3.38 2.08 -22.76
C ILE A 89 4.23 2.73 -21.68
N VAL A 90 3.84 3.93 -21.25
CA VAL A 90 4.54 4.64 -20.18
C VAL A 90 4.09 4.09 -18.83
N VAL A 91 5.04 3.77 -17.96
CA VAL A 91 4.77 3.28 -16.59
C VAL A 91 5.33 4.27 -15.58
N SER A 92 4.52 4.61 -14.57
CA SER A 92 4.93 5.41 -13.42
C SER A 92 4.58 4.72 -12.11
N ASN A 93 5.21 5.16 -11.03
CA ASN A 93 4.92 4.74 -9.66
C ASN A 93 4.99 5.95 -8.72
N ILE A 94 4.75 5.72 -7.41
CA ILE A 94 4.83 6.76 -6.36
C ILE A 94 6.05 6.45 -5.48
N PRO A 95 7.23 6.97 -5.80
CA PRO A 95 8.43 6.72 -5.02
C PRO A 95 8.40 7.47 -3.68
N THR A 96 9.03 6.91 -2.66
CA THR A 96 9.44 7.57 -1.39
C THR A 96 8.34 8.13 -0.47
N TYR A 97 7.05 8.06 -0.79
CA TYR A 97 5.99 8.61 0.06
C TYR A 97 5.92 7.99 1.48
N GLY A 98 6.27 6.70 1.59
CA GLY A 98 6.20 5.96 2.84
C GLY A 98 7.52 5.81 3.60
N THR A 99 8.64 6.33 3.09
CA THR A 99 9.98 6.07 3.61
C THR A 99 10.12 6.44 5.09
N ASP A 100 9.71 7.65 5.44
CA ASP A 100 9.84 8.15 6.82
C ASP A 100 8.91 7.39 7.77
N CYS A 101 7.66 7.17 7.36
CA CYS A 101 6.66 6.44 8.17
C CYS A 101 7.09 4.99 8.42
N VAL A 102 7.59 4.31 7.39
CA VAL A 102 8.07 2.92 7.50
C VAL A 102 9.32 2.86 8.40
N GLY A 103 10.27 3.78 8.22
CA GLY A 103 11.45 3.88 9.07
C GLY A 103 11.10 4.14 10.54
N GLN A 104 10.22 5.09 10.80
CA GLN A 104 9.74 5.40 12.14
C GLN A 104 9.04 4.18 12.77
N PHE A 105 8.19 3.49 12.02
CA PHE A 105 7.49 2.31 12.53
C PHE A 105 8.43 1.14 12.82
N ALA A 106 9.46 0.93 12.00
CA ALA A 106 10.49 -0.07 12.26
C ALA A 106 11.23 0.18 13.59
N ILE A 107 11.58 1.44 13.87
CA ILE A 107 12.19 1.84 15.15
C ILE A 107 11.20 1.66 16.31
N ALA A 108 9.91 2.01 16.11
CA ALA A 108 8.88 1.82 17.14
C ALA A 108 8.71 0.33 17.50
N LEU A 109 8.73 -0.57 16.52
CA LEU A 109 8.71 -2.01 16.75
C LEU A 109 9.95 -2.50 17.51
N LEU A 110 11.12 -2.02 17.16
CA LEU A 110 12.36 -2.33 17.88
C LEU A 110 12.27 -1.88 19.35
N LEU A 111 11.79 -0.66 19.59
CA LEU A 111 11.62 -0.14 20.95
C LEU A 111 10.56 -0.91 21.73
N GLU A 112 9.46 -1.35 21.09
CA GLU A 112 8.47 -2.22 21.73
C GLU A 112 9.08 -3.57 22.14
N ILE A 113 9.91 -4.16 21.29
CA ILE A 113 10.61 -5.42 21.62
C ILE A 113 11.54 -5.23 22.81
N CYS A 114 12.36 -4.16 22.81
CA CYS A 114 13.33 -3.90 23.88
C CYS A 114 12.67 -3.46 25.19
N HIS A 115 11.67 -2.59 25.12
CA HIS A 115 11.07 -1.94 26.31
C HIS A 115 9.72 -2.51 26.71
N ARG A 116 9.08 -3.33 25.88
CA ARG A 116 7.80 -3.99 26.15
C ARG A 116 6.74 -3.02 26.68
N ILE A 117 6.55 -1.90 25.96
CA ILE A 117 5.67 -0.80 26.38
C ILE A 117 4.24 -1.29 26.58
N GLY A 118 3.72 -2.13 25.68
CA GLY A 118 2.39 -2.72 25.79
C GLY A 118 2.23 -3.61 27.03
N HIS A 119 3.28 -4.38 27.39
CA HIS A 119 3.30 -5.16 28.63
C HIS A 119 3.23 -4.27 29.88
N HIS A 120 4.03 -3.21 29.92
CA HIS A 120 4.02 -2.26 31.04
C HIS A 120 2.69 -1.51 31.15
N ASP A 121 2.11 -1.06 30.04
CA ASP A 121 0.79 -0.45 30.01
C ASP A 121 -0.27 -1.37 30.61
N LYS A 122 -0.29 -2.64 30.19
CA LYS A 122 -1.20 -3.64 30.73
C LYS A 122 -0.98 -3.87 32.23
N ALA A 123 0.26 -4.08 32.64
CA ALA A 123 0.60 -4.34 34.04
C ALA A 123 0.19 -3.16 34.97
N VAL A 124 0.37 -1.92 34.51
CA VAL A 124 -0.09 -0.74 35.25
C VAL A 124 -1.62 -0.71 35.38
N LYS A 125 -2.35 -0.97 34.30
CA LYS A 125 -3.83 -1.03 34.31
C LYS A 125 -4.38 -2.14 35.19
N GLU A 126 -3.63 -3.23 35.38
CA GLU A 126 -3.97 -4.33 36.28
C GLU A 126 -3.55 -4.07 37.74
N GLY A 127 -3.09 -2.86 38.07
CA GLY A 127 -2.75 -2.44 39.42
C GLY A 127 -1.36 -2.84 39.89
N ARG A 128 -0.49 -3.39 39.03
CA ARG A 128 0.86 -3.84 39.42
C ARG A 128 1.71 -2.69 39.95
N TRP A 129 1.60 -1.51 39.36
CA TRP A 129 2.31 -0.31 39.82
C TRP A 129 1.80 0.15 41.20
N GLU A 130 0.48 0.23 41.37
CA GLU A 130 -0.17 0.69 42.61
C GLU A 130 0.16 -0.21 43.81
N ASN A 131 0.30 -1.51 43.56
CA ASN A 131 0.56 -2.52 44.59
C ASN A 131 2.06 -2.85 44.71
N ALA A 132 2.95 -2.20 43.94
CA ALA A 132 4.40 -2.42 44.04
C ALA A 132 4.97 -1.74 45.28
N PRO A 133 5.75 -2.46 46.10
CA PRO A 133 6.34 -1.89 47.34
C PRO A 133 7.44 -0.86 47.08
N ASP A 134 8.09 -0.90 45.92
CA ASP A 134 9.34 -0.19 45.65
C ASP A 134 9.23 0.89 44.53
N TRP A 135 8.05 1.36 44.17
CA TRP A 135 7.81 2.34 43.10
C TRP A 135 8.35 1.93 41.73
N CYS A 136 8.61 0.64 41.54
CA CYS A 136 9.06 0.05 40.28
C CYS A 136 8.67 -1.42 40.20
N PHE A 137 8.67 -1.95 38.98
CA PHE A 137 8.58 -3.39 38.74
C PHE A 137 9.36 -3.75 37.48
N TRP A 138 9.84 -4.98 37.41
CA TRP A 138 10.58 -5.54 36.27
C TRP A 138 10.32 -7.04 36.17
N ASP A 139 10.50 -7.60 34.98
CA ASP A 139 10.32 -9.03 34.71
C ASP A 139 11.63 -9.70 34.31
N TYR A 140 12.65 -8.91 33.95
CA TYR A 140 13.98 -9.37 33.51
C TYR A 140 15.08 -8.55 34.18
N PRO A 141 16.27 -9.11 34.34
CA PRO A 141 17.46 -8.32 34.68
C PRO A 141 17.68 -7.21 33.64
N LEU A 142 17.86 -5.97 34.11
CA LEU A 142 18.03 -4.82 33.21
C LEU A 142 19.22 -4.97 32.25
N ILE A 143 20.25 -5.73 32.67
CA ILE A 143 21.44 -6.00 31.85
C ILE A 143 21.12 -6.84 30.59
N GLU A 144 20.04 -7.59 30.59
CA GLU A 144 19.61 -8.38 29.42
C GLU A 144 18.89 -7.54 28.36
N LEU A 145 18.57 -6.28 28.68
CA LEU A 145 17.87 -5.34 27.82
C LEU A 145 18.79 -4.28 27.20
N ALA A 146 20.08 -4.30 27.53
CA ALA A 146 21.07 -3.30 27.11
C ALA A 146 21.78 -3.68 25.80
#